data_ea127e0763e2f6b893c0789aeff3a89a
#
_entry.id   ea127e0763e2f6b893c0789aeff3a89a
#
_cell.length_a   1.000
_cell.length_b   1.000
_cell.length_c   1.000
_cell.angle_alpha   90.00
_cell.angle_beta   90.00
_cell.angle_gamma   90.00
#
_symmetry.space_group_name_H-M   'P 1'
#
loop_
_entity.id
_entity.type
_entity.pdbx_description
1 polymer ?
#
loop_
_entity_poly.entity_id
_entity_poly.type
_entity_poly.pdbx_seq_one_letter_code
_entity_poly.pdbx_strand_id
1 'polypeptide(L)'
;EICACLVGSEMCIRDRDHVMATGDNIKALIVDTEMYANTGGQQSKATQMSAVAKFAAGGKRMMKKDLGKHMMGYENVYVASIAVGADPRQAIKALMEAQTYNGPAIVISYSPCQQHGFPSKLGMSHLAEEERKAVECGYWPLYRYDPRRAEKGENPFQLDYKKLKTDVTDFLKGENRFTTLDKTLPNVASTLHQELKKQIVERHEDRVRMAMSDKQLYKYLQKKFEKK
;
A
#
# COMPACT_ATOMS: atom_id res chain seq x y z
N GLU A 1 -4.59 1.90 24.00
CA GLU A 1 -3.11 1.89 23.91
C GLU A 1 -2.70 1.83 22.43
N ILE A 2 -1.78 2.72 22.04
CA ILE A 2 -1.18 2.69 20.71
C ILE A 2 -0.02 1.71 20.75
N CYS A 3 -0.20 0.53 20.21
CA CYS A 3 0.91 -0.40 20.03
C CYS A 3 1.64 -0.07 18.72
N ALA A 4 2.78 0.61 18.82
CA ALA A 4 3.69 0.80 17.70
C ALA A 4 4.45 -0.51 17.48
N CYS A 5 3.95 -1.39 16.61
CA CYS A 5 4.70 -2.55 16.17
C CYS A 5 5.78 -2.12 15.19
N LEU A 6 7.03 -2.20 15.59
CA LEU A 6 8.17 -2.12 14.70
C LEU A 6 8.06 -3.17 13.59
N VAL A 7 8.13 -2.71 12.36
CA VAL A 7 8.15 -3.56 11.17
C VAL A 7 9.36 -4.49 11.25
N GLY A 8 9.16 -5.78 11.13
CA GLY A 8 10.29 -6.65 10.91
C GLY A 8 10.24 -8.06 11.49
N SER A 9 9.33 -8.40 12.38
CA SER A 9 9.24 -9.79 12.80
C SER A 9 8.05 -10.49 12.13
N GLU A 10 8.32 -11.59 11.45
CA GLU A 10 7.27 -12.44 10.88
C GLU A 10 6.35 -13.05 11.94
N MET A 11 6.82 -13.17 13.17
CA MET A 11 6.01 -13.50 14.32
C MET A 11 4.75 -12.63 14.40
N CYS A 12 4.88 -11.35 14.07
CA CYS A 12 3.75 -10.41 14.11
C CYS A 12 2.67 -10.62 13.05
N ILE A 13 2.84 -11.47 12.03
CA ILE A 13 1.78 -11.65 11.01
C ILE A 13 0.63 -12.47 11.59
N ARG A 14 0.94 -13.56 12.27
CA ARG A 14 -0.06 -14.41 12.94
C ARG A 14 -0.68 -13.68 14.12
N ASP A 15 0.12 -12.97 14.90
CA ASP A 15 -0.33 -12.23 16.07
C ASP A 15 -1.19 -11.04 15.65
N ARG A 16 -0.82 -10.30 14.60
CA ARG A 16 -1.64 -9.20 14.06
C ARG A 16 -2.99 -9.67 13.53
N ASP A 17 -3.00 -10.77 12.82
CA ASP A 17 -4.22 -11.39 12.31
C ASP A 17 -5.15 -11.78 13.45
N HIS A 18 -4.60 -12.46 14.45
CA HIS A 18 -5.32 -12.84 15.66
C HIS A 18 -5.86 -11.61 16.41
N VAL A 19 -5.03 -10.61 16.68
CA VAL A 19 -5.43 -9.40 17.39
C VAL A 19 -6.55 -8.63 16.67
N MET A 20 -6.49 -8.53 15.34
CA MET A 20 -7.56 -7.88 14.57
C MET A 20 -8.85 -8.71 14.59
N ALA A 21 -8.73 -10.04 14.64
CA ALA A 21 -9.88 -10.94 14.70
C ALA A 21 -10.60 -10.95 16.06
N THR A 22 -9.93 -10.56 17.16
CA THR A 22 -10.57 -10.54 18.51
C THR A 22 -11.70 -9.51 18.62
N GLY A 23 -11.67 -8.45 17.82
CA GLY A 23 -12.61 -7.34 17.95
C GLY A 23 -12.27 -6.33 19.06
N ASP A 24 -11.16 -6.51 19.75
CA ASP A 24 -10.72 -5.63 20.82
C ASP A 24 -10.36 -4.23 20.31
N ASN A 25 -10.51 -3.23 21.17
CA ASN A 25 -10.23 -1.83 20.84
C ASN A 25 -8.72 -1.53 20.77
N ILE A 26 -8.03 -2.13 19.80
CA ILE A 26 -6.59 -2.01 19.60
C ILE A 26 -6.30 -1.22 18.33
N LYS A 27 -5.31 -0.32 18.39
CA LYS A 27 -4.85 0.49 17.25
C LYS A 27 -3.44 0.08 16.86
N ALA A 28 -3.26 -0.37 15.62
CA ALA A 28 -1.97 -0.74 15.07
C ALA A 28 -1.55 0.26 13.98
N LEU A 29 -0.40 0.90 14.16
CA LEU A 29 0.27 1.67 13.11
C LEU A 29 1.40 0.83 12.54
N ILE A 30 1.32 0.54 11.23
CA ILE A 30 2.35 -0.20 10.50
C ILE A 30 3.12 0.77 9.62
N VAL A 31 4.43 0.86 9.85
CA VAL A 31 5.35 1.60 8.99
C VAL A 31 5.91 0.63 7.97
N ASP A 32 5.48 0.73 6.72
CA ASP A 32 5.83 -0.21 5.64
C ASP A 32 7.00 0.30 4.81
N THR A 33 8.18 -0.23 5.08
CA THR A 33 9.41 0.02 4.30
C THR A 33 9.58 -0.95 3.12
N GLU A 34 8.62 -1.87 2.94
CA GLU A 34 8.56 -2.89 1.88
C GLU A 34 9.67 -3.96 1.92
N MET A 35 10.51 -3.96 2.94
CA MET A 35 11.53 -4.99 3.18
C MET A 35 11.97 -4.97 4.65
N TYR A 36 12.74 -5.98 5.06
CA TYR A 36 13.37 -6.00 6.39
C TYR A 36 14.60 -5.07 6.40
N ALA A 37 14.36 -3.76 6.54
CA ALA A 37 15.39 -2.74 6.39
C ALA A 37 16.45 -2.81 7.49
N ASN A 38 16.06 -3.03 8.74
CA ASN A 38 16.93 -3.05 9.91
C ASN A 38 17.93 -4.22 9.94
N THR A 39 17.60 -5.34 9.32
CA THR A 39 18.47 -6.53 9.26
C THR A 39 19.28 -6.61 7.96
N GLY A 40 19.20 -5.61 7.10
CA GLY A 40 20.03 -5.43 5.91
C GLY A 40 19.35 -5.77 4.58
N GLY A 41 18.04 -5.60 4.48
CA GLY A 41 17.33 -5.58 3.20
C GLY A 41 16.89 -6.93 2.66
N GLN A 42 16.44 -7.84 3.52
CA GLN A 42 15.84 -9.11 3.10
C GLN A 42 14.45 -8.88 2.52
N GLN A 43 14.06 -9.72 1.57
CA GLN A 43 12.70 -9.70 1.06
C GLN A 43 11.69 -10.09 2.14
N SER A 44 10.55 -9.42 2.13
CA SER A 44 9.38 -9.75 2.95
C SER A 44 8.16 -10.01 2.06
N LYS A 45 7.02 -10.35 2.65
CA LYS A 45 5.74 -10.40 1.93
C LYS A 45 5.30 -9.01 1.45
N ALA A 46 5.78 -7.95 2.11
CA ALA A 46 5.52 -6.54 1.74
C ALA A 46 6.42 -6.03 0.60
N THR A 47 7.49 -6.75 0.24
CA THR A 47 8.36 -6.36 -0.88
C THR A 47 7.58 -6.44 -2.19
N GLN A 48 7.69 -5.39 -3.02
CA GLN A 48 7.03 -5.35 -4.32
C GLN A 48 7.65 -6.35 -5.30
N MET A 49 6.83 -6.81 -6.26
CA MET A 49 7.33 -7.52 -7.43
C MET A 49 8.40 -6.70 -8.13
N SER A 50 9.34 -7.35 -8.75
CA SER A 50 10.49 -6.75 -9.45
C SER A 50 11.58 -6.14 -8.54
N ALA A 51 11.30 -5.84 -7.28
CA ALA A 51 12.30 -5.29 -6.37
C ALA A 51 13.41 -6.31 -6.06
N VAL A 52 14.67 -5.87 -6.15
CA VAL A 52 15.83 -6.61 -5.68
C VAL A 52 15.95 -6.48 -4.16
N ALA A 53 16.14 -7.59 -3.49
CA ALA A 53 16.39 -7.68 -2.06
C ALA A 53 17.27 -8.90 -1.75
N LYS A 54 17.81 -9.01 -0.53
CA LYS A 54 18.43 -10.28 -0.10
C LYS A 54 17.39 -11.40 -0.18
N PHE A 55 17.77 -12.54 -0.69
CA PHE A 55 16.92 -13.69 -1.05
C PHE A 55 16.00 -13.46 -2.28
N ALA A 56 16.16 -12.32 -2.96
CA ALA A 56 15.50 -12.01 -4.23
C ALA A 56 16.44 -11.22 -5.16
N ALA A 57 17.64 -11.70 -5.37
CA ALA A 57 18.67 -11.06 -6.20
C ALA A 57 18.22 -10.89 -7.69
N GLY A 58 17.43 -11.83 -8.20
CA GLY A 58 16.86 -11.77 -9.54
C GLY A 58 15.50 -11.03 -9.63
N GLY A 59 15.19 -10.19 -8.66
CA GLY A 59 13.89 -9.51 -8.53
C GLY A 59 12.80 -10.44 -7.96
N LYS A 60 11.99 -9.93 -7.06
CA LYS A 60 10.87 -10.68 -6.49
C LYS A 60 9.84 -10.99 -7.57
N ARG A 61 9.44 -12.27 -7.69
CA ARG A 61 8.50 -12.76 -8.72
C ARG A 61 7.04 -12.61 -8.32
N MET A 62 6.75 -12.62 -7.01
CA MET A 62 5.40 -12.59 -6.48
C MET A 62 4.97 -11.18 -6.10
N MET A 63 3.67 -10.92 -6.22
CA MET A 63 3.06 -9.66 -5.79
C MET A 63 3.30 -9.39 -4.30
N LYS A 64 3.31 -8.10 -3.95
CA LYS A 64 3.20 -7.64 -2.57
C LYS A 64 1.88 -8.11 -1.96
N LYS A 65 1.93 -8.64 -0.72
CA LYS A 65 0.72 -8.91 0.07
C LYS A 65 -0.04 -7.60 0.28
N ASP A 66 -1.29 -7.55 -0.12
CA ASP A 66 -2.19 -6.43 0.19
C ASP A 66 -2.77 -6.62 1.60
N LEU A 67 -2.04 -6.10 2.59
CA LEU A 67 -2.41 -6.23 3.99
C LEU A 67 -3.73 -5.52 4.29
N GLY A 68 -3.98 -4.36 3.69
CA GLY A 68 -5.22 -3.64 3.90
C GLY A 68 -6.44 -4.42 3.39
N LYS A 69 -6.35 -4.97 2.18
CA LYS A 69 -7.41 -5.81 1.62
C LYS A 69 -7.65 -7.07 2.48
N HIS A 70 -6.59 -7.65 3.02
CA HIS A 70 -6.69 -8.80 3.92
C HIS A 70 -7.44 -8.43 5.21
N MET A 71 -7.13 -7.28 5.82
CA MET A 71 -7.76 -6.83 7.06
C MET A 71 -9.21 -6.35 6.86
N MET A 72 -9.55 -5.80 5.70
CA MET A 72 -10.94 -5.46 5.35
C MET A 72 -11.86 -6.68 5.30
N GLY A 73 -11.31 -7.89 5.12
CA GLY A 73 -12.08 -9.13 5.15
C GLY A 73 -12.70 -9.48 6.50
N TYR A 74 -12.28 -8.83 7.59
CA TYR A 74 -12.91 -8.95 8.91
C TYR A 74 -14.15 -8.08 9.09
N GLU A 75 -14.45 -7.18 8.15
CA GLU A 75 -15.58 -6.25 8.12
C GLU A 75 -15.66 -5.27 9.30
N ASN A 76 -15.28 -5.68 10.51
CA ASN A 76 -15.27 -4.90 11.74
C ASN A 76 -13.92 -4.21 12.04
N VAL A 77 -12.94 -4.30 11.15
CA VAL A 77 -11.63 -3.64 11.31
C VAL A 77 -11.60 -2.32 10.54
N TYR A 78 -11.29 -1.22 11.22
CA TYR A 78 -10.95 0.03 10.53
C TYR A 78 -9.61 -0.12 9.83
N VAL A 79 -9.53 0.21 8.54
CA VAL A 79 -8.31 0.09 7.75
C VAL A 79 -8.01 1.38 7.01
N ALA A 80 -6.78 1.88 7.12
CA ALA A 80 -6.33 3.02 6.34
C ALA A 80 -4.95 2.78 5.73
N SER A 81 -4.76 3.31 4.51
CA SER A 81 -3.46 3.41 3.84
C SER A 81 -3.12 4.89 3.68
N ILE A 82 -1.98 5.29 4.23
CA ILE A 82 -1.54 6.68 4.29
C ILE A 82 -0.12 6.85 3.76
N ALA A 83 0.21 8.07 3.37
CA ALA A 83 1.58 8.52 3.08
C ALA A 83 1.67 9.99 3.54
N VAL A 84 2.33 10.20 4.67
CA VAL A 84 2.31 11.49 5.39
C VAL A 84 2.90 12.62 4.54
N GLY A 85 3.98 12.36 3.83
CA GLY A 85 4.62 13.34 2.96
C GLY A 85 3.86 13.62 1.66
N ALA A 86 2.95 12.70 1.23
CA ALA A 86 2.13 12.90 0.06
C ALA A 86 0.85 13.70 0.36
N ASP A 87 0.15 13.34 1.42
CA ASP A 87 -1.06 14.04 1.89
C ASP A 87 -1.17 14.01 3.42
N PRO A 88 -0.59 15.00 4.12
CA PRO A 88 -0.66 15.10 5.57
C PRO A 88 -2.10 15.22 6.12
N ARG A 89 -3.01 15.85 5.35
CA ARG A 89 -4.40 16.04 5.79
C ARG A 89 -5.15 14.72 5.79
N GLN A 90 -4.95 13.90 4.75
CA GLN A 90 -5.51 12.55 4.68
C GLN A 90 -4.96 11.67 5.82
N ALA A 91 -3.65 11.75 6.07
CA ALA A 91 -3.00 10.99 7.14
C ALA A 91 -3.56 11.36 8.53
N ILE A 92 -3.65 12.65 8.85
CA ILE A 92 -4.25 13.13 10.11
C ILE A 92 -5.68 12.64 10.25
N LYS A 93 -6.50 12.80 9.19
CA LYS A 93 -7.88 12.34 9.20
C LYS A 93 -7.99 10.84 9.46
N ALA A 94 -7.19 10.03 8.78
CA ALA A 94 -7.19 8.58 8.96
C ALA A 94 -6.79 8.17 10.40
N LEU A 95 -5.80 8.84 10.98
CA LEU A 95 -5.38 8.60 12.36
C LEU A 95 -6.45 8.99 13.38
N MET A 96 -7.13 10.13 13.18
CA MET A 96 -8.23 10.56 14.04
C MET A 96 -9.43 9.59 13.95
N GLU A 97 -9.78 9.16 12.75
CA GLU A 97 -10.85 8.17 12.55
C GLU A 97 -10.51 6.83 13.22
N ALA A 98 -9.27 6.35 13.07
CA ALA A 98 -8.78 5.15 13.75
C ALA A 98 -8.84 5.29 15.28
N GLN A 99 -8.42 6.44 15.81
CA GLN A 99 -8.42 6.72 17.25
C GLN A 99 -9.84 6.71 17.84
N THR A 100 -10.81 7.25 17.11
CA THR A 100 -12.21 7.36 17.56
C THR A 100 -13.05 6.11 17.28
N TYR A 101 -12.53 5.18 16.51
CA TYR A 101 -13.21 3.91 16.22
C TYR A 101 -13.17 3.00 17.45
N ASN A 102 -14.32 2.53 17.90
CA ASN A 102 -14.40 1.59 19.05
C ASN A 102 -14.31 0.14 18.55
N GLY A 103 -13.13 -0.30 18.22
CA GLY A 103 -12.82 -1.62 17.69
C GLY A 103 -11.39 -1.68 17.16
N PRO A 104 -10.98 -2.79 16.57
CA PRO A 104 -9.64 -2.95 16.02
C PRO A 104 -9.43 -2.02 14.83
N ALA A 105 -8.28 -1.34 14.79
CA ALA A 105 -7.93 -0.45 13.70
C ALA A 105 -6.48 -0.65 13.26
N ILE A 106 -6.26 -0.65 11.95
CA ILE A 106 -4.93 -0.76 11.36
C ILE A 106 -4.70 0.41 10.38
N VAL A 107 -3.63 1.15 10.61
CA VAL A 107 -3.17 2.22 9.72
C VAL A 107 -1.84 1.80 9.11
N ILE A 108 -1.76 1.75 7.79
CA ILE A 108 -0.57 1.32 7.04
C ILE A 108 0.04 2.57 6.40
N SER A 109 1.19 2.97 6.89
CA SER A 109 1.93 4.14 6.42
C SER A 109 3.07 3.72 5.51
N TYR A 110 3.12 4.29 4.30
CA TYR A 110 4.30 4.16 3.45
C TYR A 110 5.50 4.86 4.09
N SER A 111 6.64 4.20 4.05
CA SER A 111 7.90 4.76 4.51
C SER A 111 9.01 4.43 3.51
N PRO A 112 9.34 5.34 2.59
CA PRO A 112 10.42 5.14 1.65
C PRO A 112 11.74 4.84 2.37
N CYS A 113 12.43 3.79 1.95
CA CYS A 113 13.69 3.39 2.57
C CYS A 113 14.88 4.06 1.88
N GLN A 114 15.58 4.95 2.56
CA GLN A 114 16.77 5.62 2.04
C GLN A 114 17.88 4.62 1.64
N GLN A 115 17.99 3.50 2.30
CA GLN A 115 19.07 2.53 2.04
C GLN A 115 18.79 1.63 0.84
N HIS A 116 17.54 1.27 0.59
CA HIS A 116 17.14 0.31 -0.44
C HIS A 116 16.18 0.88 -1.50
N GLY A 117 15.64 2.06 -1.26
CA GLY A 117 14.75 2.79 -2.15
C GLY A 117 15.51 3.87 -2.95
N PHE A 118 15.15 5.12 -2.75
CA PHE A 118 15.78 6.25 -3.43
C PHE A 118 17.27 6.42 -3.05
N PRO A 119 18.09 7.07 -3.91
CA PRO A 119 19.51 7.24 -3.66
C PRO A 119 19.81 7.99 -2.36
N SER A 120 20.62 7.41 -1.49
CA SER A 120 20.96 7.97 -0.16
C SER A 120 21.54 9.39 -0.19
N LYS A 121 22.19 9.77 -1.29
CA LYS A 121 22.72 11.13 -1.50
C LYS A 121 21.64 12.23 -1.49
N LEU A 122 20.38 11.89 -1.71
CA LEU A 122 19.26 12.83 -1.67
C LEU A 122 18.85 13.21 -0.24
N GLY A 123 19.26 12.41 0.75
CA GLY A 123 19.01 12.67 2.16
C GLY A 123 17.53 12.48 2.58
N MET A 124 17.30 12.63 3.87
CA MET A 124 15.97 12.42 4.48
C MET A 124 14.95 13.48 4.07
N SER A 125 15.37 14.65 3.67
CA SER A 125 14.47 15.71 3.18
C SER A 125 13.73 15.33 1.90
N HIS A 126 14.21 14.32 1.17
CA HIS A 126 13.58 13.82 -0.05
C HIS A 126 12.40 12.87 0.21
N LEU A 127 12.22 12.38 1.44
CA LEU A 127 11.19 11.39 1.77
C LEU A 127 9.78 11.82 1.36
N ALA A 128 9.40 13.06 1.68
CA ALA A 128 8.06 13.56 1.36
C ALA A 128 7.79 13.63 -0.15
N GLU A 129 8.82 13.98 -0.93
CA GLU A 129 8.72 13.99 -2.39
C GLU A 129 8.56 12.58 -2.95
N GLU A 130 9.31 11.62 -2.40
CA GLU A 130 9.23 10.22 -2.82
C GLU A 130 7.87 9.59 -2.50
N GLU A 131 7.32 9.87 -1.31
CA GLU A 131 5.96 9.47 -0.96
C GLU A 131 4.93 10.06 -1.93
N ARG A 132 5.07 11.33 -2.29
CA ARG A 132 4.19 11.99 -3.25
C ARG A 132 4.26 11.32 -4.63
N LYS A 133 5.45 11.05 -5.16
CA LYS A 133 5.64 10.34 -6.44
C LYS A 133 4.99 8.96 -6.42
N ALA A 134 5.18 8.20 -5.33
CA ALA A 134 4.57 6.89 -5.16
C ALA A 134 3.03 6.94 -5.21
N VAL A 135 2.43 7.97 -4.61
CA VAL A 135 0.97 8.15 -4.62
C VAL A 135 0.49 8.60 -6.00
N GLU A 136 1.17 9.56 -6.62
CA GLU A 136 0.77 10.14 -7.92
C GLU A 136 0.79 9.12 -9.07
N CYS A 137 1.67 8.12 -9.02
CA CYS A 137 1.73 7.04 -10.01
C CYS A 137 0.90 5.79 -9.64
N GLY A 138 0.26 5.77 -8.47
CA GLY A 138 -0.56 4.64 -8.01
C GLY A 138 0.24 3.49 -7.38
N TYR A 139 1.56 3.64 -7.26
CA TYR A 139 2.40 2.66 -6.57
C TYR A 139 1.95 2.47 -5.12
N TRP A 140 1.64 3.57 -4.42
CA TRP A 140 1.05 3.57 -3.09
C TRP A 140 -0.34 4.20 -3.10
N PRO A 141 -1.42 3.45 -2.76
CA PRO A 141 -2.77 3.97 -2.74
C PRO A 141 -3.09 4.66 -1.42
N LEU A 142 -3.85 5.75 -1.46
CA LEU A 142 -4.44 6.37 -0.28
C LEU A 142 -5.92 6.02 -0.20
N TYR A 143 -6.33 5.38 0.89
CA TYR A 143 -7.73 4.99 1.13
C TYR A 143 -8.02 4.80 2.61
N ARG A 144 -9.31 4.77 2.94
CA ARG A 144 -9.84 4.45 4.27
C ARG A 144 -11.02 3.50 4.12
N TYR A 145 -11.11 2.54 5.02
CA TYR A 145 -12.26 1.66 5.20
C TYR A 145 -12.76 1.84 6.63
N ASP A 146 -13.95 2.41 6.78
CA ASP A 146 -14.57 2.70 8.07
C ASP A 146 -15.86 1.88 8.22
N PRO A 147 -15.90 0.84 9.07
CA PRO A 147 -17.07 0.00 9.27
C PRO A 147 -18.32 0.78 9.71
N ARG A 148 -18.16 1.87 10.46
CA ARG A 148 -19.27 2.73 10.92
C ARG A 148 -20.11 3.32 9.79
N ARG A 149 -19.56 3.40 8.59
CA ARG A 149 -20.27 3.90 7.42
C ARG A 149 -21.28 2.88 6.90
N ALA A 150 -20.95 1.59 6.96
CA ALA A 150 -21.87 0.51 6.58
C ALA A 150 -23.14 0.53 7.46
N GLU A 151 -23.00 0.81 8.76
CA GLU A 151 -24.13 0.96 9.69
C GLU A 151 -25.08 2.10 9.28
N LYS A 152 -24.58 3.09 8.53
CA LYS A 152 -25.35 4.23 8.01
C LYS A 152 -25.87 4.00 6.58
N GLY A 153 -25.67 2.80 6.02
CA GLY A 153 -26.01 2.50 4.64
C GLY A 153 -25.09 3.16 3.60
N GLU A 154 -23.91 3.62 4.03
CA GLU A 154 -22.92 4.23 3.16
C GLU A 154 -21.80 3.25 2.80
N ASN A 155 -21.15 3.44 1.66
CA ASN A 155 -19.99 2.61 1.31
C ASN A 155 -18.87 2.80 2.35
N PRO A 156 -18.42 1.74 3.04
CA PRO A 156 -17.34 1.82 4.02
C PRO A 156 -15.99 2.17 3.38
N PHE A 157 -15.77 1.80 2.12
CA PHE A 157 -14.52 2.07 1.42
C PHE A 157 -14.50 3.45 0.76
N GLN A 158 -13.46 4.21 1.05
CA GLN A 158 -13.23 5.56 0.52
C GLN A 158 -11.84 5.61 -0.11
N LEU A 159 -11.79 5.80 -1.44
CA LEU A 159 -10.52 6.05 -2.15
C LEU A 159 -10.22 7.54 -2.09
N ASP A 160 -9.16 7.92 -1.38
CA ASP A 160 -8.79 9.32 -1.16
C ASP A 160 -8.01 9.92 -2.34
N TYR A 161 -7.28 9.09 -3.08
CA TYR A 161 -6.57 9.50 -4.30
C TYR A 161 -7.08 8.72 -5.52
N LYS A 162 -7.94 9.36 -6.33
CA LYS A 162 -8.71 8.70 -7.39
C LYS A 162 -8.07 8.78 -8.78
N LYS A 163 -7.35 9.86 -9.08
CA LYS A 163 -6.78 10.09 -10.42
C LYS A 163 -5.26 10.04 -10.37
N LEU A 164 -4.69 9.07 -11.04
CA LEU A 164 -3.25 9.00 -11.22
C LEU A 164 -2.80 10.15 -12.13
N LYS A 165 -1.67 10.77 -11.81
CA LYS A 165 -1.10 11.89 -12.55
C LYS A 165 0.07 11.47 -13.42
N THR A 166 0.81 10.46 -13.00
CA THR A 166 2.05 10.03 -13.63
C THR A 166 2.06 8.52 -13.88
N ASP A 167 2.94 8.07 -14.75
CA ASP A 167 3.23 6.67 -14.94
C ASP A 167 4.23 6.16 -13.89
N VAL A 168 4.11 4.90 -13.50
CA VAL A 168 4.97 4.30 -12.48
C VAL A 168 6.42 4.15 -12.95
N THR A 169 6.67 4.16 -14.25
CA THR A 169 8.01 3.93 -14.83
C THR A 169 9.04 4.93 -14.32
N ASP A 170 8.67 6.19 -14.17
CA ASP A 170 9.61 7.22 -13.68
C ASP A 170 9.89 7.04 -12.18
N PHE A 171 8.91 6.61 -11.40
CA PHE A 171 9.11 6.24 -10.00
C PHE A 171 10.09 5.06 -9.87
N LEU A 172 9.91 3.98 -10.66
CA LEU A 172 10.79 2.81 -10.63
C LEU A 172 12.24 3.17 -10.97
N LYS A 173 12.46 4.08 -11.93
CA LYS A 173 13.81 4.58 -12.28
C LYS A 173 14.47 5.37 -11.15
N GLY A 174 13.70 5.94 -10.25
CA GLY A 174 14.18 6.64 -9.06
C GLY A 174 14.61 5.73 -7.91
N GLU A 175 14.21 4.46 -7.93
CA GLU A 175 14.39 3.54 -6.81
C GLU A 175 15.51 2.50 -7.07
N ASN A 176 16.50 2.44 -6.18
CA ASN A 176 17.67 1.54 -6.31
C ASN A 176 17.26 0.06 -6.41
N ARG A 177 16.20 -0.34 -5.70
CA ARG A 177 15.71 -1.72 -5.69
C ARG A 177 15.22 -2.20 -7.05
N PHE A 178 14.82 -1.29 -7.94
CA PHE A 178 14.40 -1.60 -9.31
C PHE A 178 15.53 -1.40 -10.31
N THR A 179 16.25 -0.27 -10.22
CA THR A 179 17.37 0.01 -11.14
C THR A 179 18.54 -0.95 -10.98
N THR A 180 18.69 -1.60 -9.84
CA THR A 180 19.66 -2.69 -9.67
C THR A 180 19.32 -3.87 -10.58
N LEU A 181 18.03 -4.22 -10.71
CA LEU A 181 17.60 -5.29 -11.59
C LEU A 181 17.85 -4.95 -13.08
N ASP A 182 17.60 -3.69 -13.47
CA ASP A 182 17.89 -3.21 -14.83
C ASP A 182 19.36 -3.41 -15.22
N LYS A 183 20.27 -3.17 -14.27
CA LYS A 183 21.71 -3.32 -14.47
C LYS A 183 22.18 -4.77 -14.48
N THR A 184 21.60 -5.62 -13.63
CA THR A 184 22.07 -6.98 -13.42
C THR A 184 21.42 -7.98 -14.37
N LEU A 185 20.12 -7.82 -14.63
CA LEU A 185 19.30 -8.75 -15.44
C LEU A 185 18.28 -8.01 -16.31
N PRO A 186 18.71 -7.24 -17.33
CA PRO A 186 17.85 -6.32 -18.08
C PRO A 186 16.62 -6.99 -18.72
N ASN A 187 16.76 -8.20 -19.27
CA ASN A 187 15.64 -8.91 -19.89
C ASN A 187 14.57 -9.31 -18.86
N VAL A 188 15.02 -9.72 -17.66
CA VAL A 188 14.14 -10.07 -16.55
C VAL A 188 13.48 -8.80 -16.00
N ALA A 189 14.24 -7.72 -15.86
CA ALA A 189 13.75 -6.41 -15.41
C ALA A 189 12.62 -5.91 -16.29
N SER A 190 12.80 -5.90 -17.61
CA SER A 190 11.77 -5.48 -18.55
C SER A 190 10.45 -6.22 -18.37
N THR A 191 10.51 -7.55 -18.27
CA THR A 191 9.30 -8.38 -18.07
C THR A 191 8.62 -8.09 -16.72
N LEU A 192 9.40 -8.05 -15.62
CA LEU A 192 8.84 -7.85 -14.29
C LEU A 192 8.33 -6.43 -14.07
N HIS A 193 8.97 -5.41 -14.64
CA HIS A 193 8.48 -4.04 -14.57
C HIS A 193 7.17 -3.84 -15.33
N GLN A 194 7.03 -4.46 -16.51
CA GLN A 194 5.78 -4.44 -17.26
C GLN A 194 4.63 -5.12 -16.48
N GLU A 195 4.92 -6.28 -15.90
CA GLU A 195 3.92 -6.98 -15.07
C GLU A 195 3.56 -6.17 -13.82
N LEU A 196 4.54 -5.57 -13.12
CA LEU A 196 4.30 -4.68 -11.98
C LEU A 196 3.42 -3.48 -12.37
N LYS A 197 3.73 -2.84 -13.51
CA LYS A 197 2.93 -1.72 -14.03
C LYS A 197 1.48 -2.13 -14.26
N LYS A 198 1.25 -3.25 -14.94
CA LYS A 198 -0.08 -3.80 -15.17
C LYS A 198 -0.83 -4.02 -13.86
N GLN A 199 -0.18 -4.66 -12.88
CA GLN A 199 -0.78 -4.91 -11.56
C GLN A 199 -1.11 -3.65 -10.78
N ILE A 200 -0.29 -2.60 -10.88
CA ILE A 200 -0.58 -1.31 -10.23
C ILE A 200 -1.85 -0.70 -10.80
N VAL A 201 -1.99 -0.70 -12.13
CA VAL A 201 -3.19 -0.19 -12.81
C VAL A 201 -4.42 -1.01 -12.42
N GLU A 202 -4.36 -2.34 -12.50
CA GLU A 202 -5.45 -3.23 -12.15
C GLU A 202 -5.90 -3.04 -10.69
N ARG A 203 -4.95 -2.96 -9.75
CA ARG A 203 -5.24 -2.71 -8.34
C ARG A 203 -5.85 -1.34 -8.09
N HIS A 204 -5.42 -0.33 -8.86
CA HIS A 204 -6.03 1.00 -8.77
C HIS A 204 -7.48 0.98 -9.25
N GLU A 205 -7.73 0.34 -10.40
CA GLU A 205 -9.09 0.18 -10.94
C GLU A 205 -9.99 -0.61 -9.98
N ASP A 206 -9.48 -1.66 -9.34
CA ASP A 206 -10.22 -2.40 -8.31
C ASP A 206 -10.65 -1.49 -7.16
N ARG A 207 -9.75 -0.65 -6.66
CA ARG A 207 -10.05 0.31 -5.59
C ARG A 207 -11.06 1.37 -6.04
N VAL A 208 -10.95 1.84 -7.26
CA VAL A 208 -11.97 2.74 -7.85
C VAL A 208 -13.34 2.06 -7.86
N ARG A 209 -13.42 0.80 -8.27
CA ARG A 209 -14.68 0.01 -8.23
C ARG A 209 -15.20 -0.17 -6.81
N MET A 210 -14.34 -0.52 -5.86
CA MET A 210 -14.71 -0.64 -4.44
C MET A 210 -15.29 0.67 -3.86
N ALA A 211 -14.85 1.82 -4.34
CA ALA A 211 -15.32 3.13 -3.88
C ALA A 211 -16.61 3.60 -4.56
N MET A 212 -17.14 2.86 -5.55
CA MET A 212 -18.38 3.20 -6.25
C MET A 212 -19.61 2.89 -5.38
N SER A 213 -20.66 3.70 -5.50
CA SER A 213 -21.99 3.30 -5.04
C SER A 213 -22.56 2.24 -5.97
N ASP A 214 -23.55 1.45 -5.48
CA ASP A 214 -24.21 0.39 -6.28
C ASP A 214 -24.71 0.90 -7.62
N LYS A 215 -25.32 2.09 -7.64
CA LYS A 215 -25.79 2.74 -8.87
C LYS A 215 -24.64 3.07 -9.84
N GLN A 216 -23.50 3.51 -9.33
CA GLN A 216 -22.32 3.78 -10.14
C GLN A 216 -21.68 2.51 -10.66
N LEU A 217 -21.58 1.49 -9.82
CA LEU A 217 -21.05 0.17 -10.17
C LEU A 217 -21.91 -0.49 -11.27
N TYR A 218 -23.23 -0.45 -11.13
CA TYR A 218 -24.14 -0.97 -12.14
C TYR A 218 -23.94 -0.30 -13.50
N LYS A 219 -23.88 1.04 -13.55
CA LYS A 219 -23.60 1.80 -14.79
C LYS A 219 -22.23 1.47 -15.39
N TYR A 220 -21.23 1.29 -14.54
CA TYR A 220 -19.87 0.93 -14.98
C TYR A 220 -19.87 -0.46 -15.64
N LEU A 221 -20.54 -1.43 -15.03
CA LEU A 221 -20.64 -2.79 -15.54
C LEU A 221 -21.39 -2.83 -16.89
N GLN A 222 -22.54 -2.16 -17.02
CA GLN A 222 -23.27 -2.04 -18.29
C GLN A 222 -22.35 -1.56 -19.42
N LYS A 223 -21.65 -0.44 -19.22
CA LYS A 223 -20.72 0.09 -20.23
C LYS A 223 -19.58 -0.85 -20.60
N LYS A 224 -19.15 -1.71 -19.67
CA LYS A 224 -18.08 -2.68 -19.91
C LYS A 224 -18.58 -3.90 -20.71
N PHE A 225 -19.82 -4.30 -20.54
CA PHE A 225 -20.44 -5.39 -21.31
C PHE A 225 -20.90 -4.96 -22.69
N GLU A 226 -21.31 -3.70 -22.90
CA GLU A 226 -21.66 -3.14 -24.20
C GLU A 226 -20.45 -2.95 -25.15
N LYS A 227 -19.24 -2.97 -24.63
CA LYS A 227 -17.99 -2.82 -25.41
C LYS A 227 -17.32 -4.15 -25.77
N LYS A 228 -17.90 -5.27 -25.41
CA LYS A 228 -17.50 -6.63 -25.83
C LYS A 228 -18.42 -7.15 -26.90
#